data_3e4e9bc8c4787d942586e9804a5af82b
#
_entry.id   3e4e9bc8c4787d942586e9804a5af82b
#
_cell.length_a   1.000
_cell.length_b   1.000
_cell.length_c   1.000
_cell.angle_alpha   90.00
_cell.angle_beta   90.00
_cell.angle_gamma   90.00
#
_symmetry.space_group_name_H-M   'P 1'
#
loop_
_entity.id
_entity.type
_entity.pdbx_description
1 polymer ?
#
loop_
_entity_poly.entity_id
_entity_poly.type
_entity_poly.pdbx_seq_one_letter_code
_entity_poly.pdbx_strand_id
1 'polypeptide(L)'
;MMRKAFGFFLPLLFFINILLGTVPLGEPFLSLYGNSGKAEAVWGSSEEIGFDEMYSSVSSRGVELCDKLKQNEGKEGSMVGFMAPPLTPTINFFVLTREPMSICPFCGSDADWPTDLVVVKLSEPVKALPFESPIKVTGVLELGTEVDGETGFVSLVRIRANNLEAL
;
A
#
# COMPACT_ATOMS: atom_id res chain seq x y z
N MET A 1 -51.99 41.50 27.10
CA MET A 1 -53.39 41.05 27.00
C MET A 1 -53.47 39.76 26.20
N MET A 2 -54.07 38.76 26.81
CA MET A 2 -54.60 37.49 26.26
C MET A 2 -53.60 36.52 25.64
N ARG A 3 -53.19 35.47 26.35
CA ARG A 3 -53.88 34.23 26.81
C ARG A 3 -54.52 33.42 25.67
N LYS A 4 -54.03 32.22 25.45
CA LYS A 4 -54.67 30.89 25.59
C LYS A 4 -53.94 29.95 24.64
N ALA A 5 -53.30 28.89 25.06
CA ALA A 5 -53.76 27.66 25.70
C ALA A 5 -54.11 26.54 24.67
N PHE A 6 -53.54 25.40 24.97
CA PHE A 6 -54.08 24.06 24.87
C PHE A 6 -53.92 23.28 23.58
N GLY A 7 -53.29 22.18 23.75
CA GLY A 7 -53.31 21.02 22.85
C GLY A 7 -52.53 19.82 23.44
N PHE A 8 -52.89 19.48 24.67
CA PHE A 8 -52.48 18.24 25.34
C PHE A 8 -53.39 17.12 24.83
N PHE A 9 -52.94 16.38 23.84
CA PHE A 9 -53.62 15.13 23.42
C PHE A 9 -52.60 14.23 22.74
N LEU A 10 -51.97 13.37 23.50
CA LEU A 10 -51.62 12.01 23.13
C LEU A 10 -50.68 11.41 24.21
N PRO A 11 -51.22 10.70 25.14
CA PRO A 11 -50.69 9.38 25.42
C PRO A 11 -51.80 8.41 25.87
N LEU A 12 -52.66 8.00 25.00
CA LEU A 12 -53.66 6.98 25.38
C LEU A 12 -53.70 5.77 24.43
N LEU A 13 -52.80 5.67 23.50
CA LEU A 13 -52.73 4.50 22.61
C LEU A 13 -51.56 3.57 22.89
N PHE A 14 -50.74 3.88 23.87
CA PHE A 14 -49.56 3.02 24.24
C PHE A 14 -49.86 2.01 25.36
N PHE A 15 -51.05 2.09 25.98
CA PHE A 15 -51.40 1.24 27.13
C PHE A 15 -52.33 0.06 26.84
N ILE A 16 -52.80 -0.11 25.58
CA ILE A 16 -53.77 -1.19 25.22
C ILE A 16 -53.08 -2.46 24.73
N ASN A 17 -51.80 -2.43 24.44
CA ASN A 17 -51.08 -3.63 23.94
C ASN A 17 -50.42 -4.51 25.03
N ILE A 18 -50.59 -4.16 26.30
CA ILE A 18 -50.01 -4.95 27.39
C ILE A 18 -50.94 -6.04 27.94
N LEU A 19 -52.23 -6.05 27.47
CA LEU A 19 -53.24 -6.95 28.08
C LEU A 19 -53.62 -8.17 27.24
N LEU A 20 -53.07 -8.36 26.08
CA LEU A 20 -53.29 -9.55 25.22
C LEU A 20 -51.98 -10.25 24.91
N GLY A 21 -51.42 -10.89 25.95
CA GLY A 21 -50.28 -11.79 25.97
C GLY A 21 -49.97 -12.61 24.72
N THR A 22 -49.56 -11.98 23.63
CA THR A 22 -48.89 -12.60 22.52
C THR A 22 -47.56 -11.91 22.27
N VAL A 23 -46.61 -12.18 23.16
CA VAL A 23 -45.18 -11.96 22.84
C VAL A 23 -44.82 -13.12 21.91
N PRO A 24 -44.46 -12.91 20.64
CA PRO A 24 -43.85 -13.95 19.83
C PRO A 24 -42.48 -14.27 20.45
N LEU A 25 -42.40 -15.40 21.09
CA LEU A 25 -41.16 -16.05 21.46
C LEU A 25 -40.45 -16.47 20.16
N GLY A 26 -39.47 -15.66 19.73
CA GLY A 26 -38.67 -16.14 18.62
C GLY A 26 -37.98 -15.09 17.78
N GLU A 27 -37.46 -14.03 18.38
CA GLU A 27 -36.39 -13.28 17.72
C GLU A 27 -35.23 -13.15 18.71
N PRO A 28 -34.05 -13.69 18.38
CA PRO A 28 -32.90 -13.49 19.23
C PRO A 28 -32.44 -12.04 19.10
N PHE A 29 -32.78 -11.27 20.11
CA PHE A 29 -32.28 -9.89 20.35
C PHE A 29 -30.76 -9.88 20.62
N LEU A 30 -30.05 -10.85 20.05
CA LEU A 30 -28.60 -11.06 20.19
C LEU A 30 -27.82 -10.68 18.96
N SER A 31 -28.41 -9.95 17.99
CA SER A 31 -27.69 -9.55 16.77
C SER A 31 -27.27 -8.08 16.75
N LEU A 32 -27.41 -7.35 17.83
CA LEU A 32 -26.96 -5.95 17.89
C LEU A 32 -25.76 -5.69 18.82
N TYR A 33 -25.22 -6.76 19.41
CA TYR A 33 -24.04 -6.62 20.25
C TYR A 33 -23.03 -7.69 19.84
N GLY A 34 -22.18 -7.36 18.90
CA GLY A 34 -21.08 -8.27 18.57
C GLY A 34 -20.59 -8.25 17.16
N ASN A 35 -20.60 -7.12 16.50
CA ASN A 35 -19.59 -6.94 15.47
C ASN A 35 -18.69 -5.77 15.89
N SER A 36 -17.92 -5.96 16.96
CA SER A 36 -16.58 -5.42 16.96
C SER A 36 -15.87 -6.15 15.83
N GLY A 37 -16.17 -5.70 14.62
CA GLY A 37 -15.33 -5.99 13.48
C GLY A 37 -13.95 -5.49 13.89
N LYS A 38 -13.11 -6.41 14.39
CA LYS A 38 -11.74 -6.38 14.00
C LYS A 38 -11.83 -6.16 12.49
N ALA A 39 -11.48 -4.97 12.05
CA ALA A 39 -10.99 -4.81 10.71
C ALA A 39 -9.80 -5.75 10.67
N GLU A 40 -10.05 -7.00 10.34
CA GLU A 40 -9.05 -7.83 9.74
C GLU A 40 -8.71 -7.03 8.50
N ALA A 41 -7.58 -6.35 8.56
CA ALA A 41 -6.93 -5.90 7.37
C ALA A 41 -6.91 -7.16 6.50
N VAL A 42 -7.81 -7.21 5.54
CA VAL A 42 -7.72 -8.13 4.43
C VAL A 42 -6.45 -7.67 3.76
N TRP A 43 -5.33 -8.22 4.20
CA TRP A 43 -4.09 -8.22 3.47
C TRP A 43 -4.44 -8.97 2.19
N GLY A 44 -4.97 -8.21 1.22
CA GLY A 44 -5.05 -8.70 -0.13
C GLY A 44 -3.65 -9.17 -0.44
N SER A 45 -3.51 -10.39 -0.93
CA SER A 45 -2.25 -10.91 -1.40
C SER A 45 -1.69 -9.86 -2.36
N SER A 46 -0.69 -9.09 -1.90
CA SER A 46 -0.03 -8.10 -2.73
C SER A 46 0.48 -8.84 -3.95
N GLU A 47 0.07 -8.42 -5.13
CA GLU A 47 0.51 -9.08 -6.36
C GLU A 47 2.03 -8.98 -6.43
N GLU A 48 2.70 -10.12 -6.59
CA GLU A 48 4.16 -10.15 -6.76
C GLU A 48 4.49 -9.76 -8.19
N ILE A 49 5.34 -8.76 -8.33
CA ILE A 49 5.81 -8.23 -9.62
C ILE A 49 7.26 -8.64 -9.79
N GLY A 50 7.55 -9.39 -10.86
CA GLY A 50 8.91 -9.76 -11.21
C GLY A 50 9.60 -8.68 -12.06
N PHE A 51 10.93 -8.59 -12.00
CA PHE A 51 11.69 -7.71 -12.86
C PHE A 51 11.48 -8.02 -14.36
N ASP A 52 11.26 -9.30 -14.70
CA ASP A 52 10.98 -9.74 -16.07
C ASP A 52 9.64 -9.21 -16.62
N GLU A 53 8.76 -8.80 -15.74
CA GLU A 53 7.41 -8.35 -16.07
C GLU A 53 7.29 -6.81 -16.09
N MET A 54 8.41 -6.09 -15.95
CA MET A 54 8.37 -4.63 -15.88
C MET A 54 8.30 -3.96 -17.25
N TYR A 55 8.97 -4.51 -18.24
CA TYR A 55 9.14 -3.89 -19.55
C TYR A 55 8.66 -4.78 -20.68
N SER A 56 7.88 -4.21 -21.60
CA SER A 56 7.45 -4.88 -22.84
C SER A 56 8.49 -4.76 -23.93
N SER A 57 9.27 -3.67 -23.93
CA SER A 57 10.36 -3.46 -24.88
C SER A 57 11.47 -2.59 -24.27
N VAL A 58 12.69 -2.89 -24.71
CA VAL A 58 13.89 -2.12 -24.36
C VAL A 58 14.62 -1.80 -25.66
N SER A 59 14.85 -0.53 -25.94
CA SER A 59 15.50 -0.09 -27.19
C SER A 59 16.38 1.13 -26.94
N SER A 60 17.21 1.48 -27.93
CA SER A 60 18.02 2.70 -27.91
C SER A 60 17.21 4.01 -27.84
N ARG A 61 15.88 3.95 -27.99
CA ARG A 61 14.96 5.08 -27.87
C ARG A 61 14.31 5.16 -26.48
N GLY A 62 14.60 4.21 -25.62
CA GLY A 62 14.06 4.12 -24.26
C GLY A 62 13.41 2.77 -23.98
N VAL A 63 12.77 2.69 -22.83
CA VAL A 63 12.06 1.52 -22.31
C VAL A 63 10.55 1.76 -22.38
N GLU A 64 9.79 0.70 -22.64
CA GLU A 64 8.34 0.71 -22.60
C GLU A 64 7.87 -0.20 -21.46
N LEU A 65 7.10 0.38 -20.51
CA LEU A 65 6.54 -0.36 -19.39
C LEU A 65 5.48 -1.36 -19.89
N CYS A 66 5.47 -2.56 -19.31
CA CYS A 66 4.45 -3.54 -19.64
C CYS A 66 3.06 -3.15 -19.12
N ASP A 67 2.02 -3.71 -19.71
CA ASP A 67 0.63 -3.38 -19.33
C ASP A 67 0.29 -3.86 -17.92
N LYS A 68 0.85 -4.96 -17.45
CA LYS A 68 0.68 -5.47 -16.09
C LYS A 68 1.18 -4.44 -15.07
N LEU A 69 2.35 -3.89 -15.30
CA LEU A 69 2.93 -2.87 -14.42
C LEU A 69 2.07 -1.59 -14.39
N LYS A 70 1.63 -1.10 -15.58
CA LYS A 70 0.74 0.06 -15.70
C LYS A 70 -0.59 -0.13 -14.98
N GLN A 71 -1.19 -1.33 -15.06
CA GLN A 71 -2.46 -1.65 -14.39
C GLN A 71 -2.33 -1.72 -12.85
N ASN A 72 -1.13 -1.92 -12.35
CA ASN A 72 -0.82 -1.98 -10.92
C ASN A 72 -0.29 -0.66 -10.35
N GLU A 73 -0.20 0.39 -11.15
CA GLU A 73 0.14 1.73 -10.69
C GLU A 73 -0.84 2.20 -9.60
N GLY A 74 -0.31 2.72 -8.50
CA GLY A 74 -1.07 3.16 -7.34
C GLY A 74 -1.64 2.05 -6.46
N LYS A 75 -1.43 0.77 -6.81
CA LYS A 75 -1.83 -0.38 -6.01
C LYS A 75 -0.68 -0.90 -5.17
N GLU A 76 -1.03 -1.63 -4.13
CA GLU A 76 -0.06 -2.35 -3.33
C GLU A 76 0.40 -3.60 -4.06
N GLY A 77 1.73 -3.74 -4.17
CA GLY A 77 2.40 -4.89 -4.76
C GLY A 77 3.63 -5.28 -3.94
N SER A 78 4.26 -6.39 -4.31
CA SER A 78 5.52 -6.80 -3.71
C SER A 78 6.53 -7.18 -4.78
N MET A 79 7.82 -6.97 -4.47
CA MET A 79 8.95 -7.40 -5.29
C MET A 79 10.01 -8.05 -4.43
N VAL A 80 10.65 -9.06 -4.98
CA VAL A 80 11.82 -9.71 -4.36
C VAL A 80 13.06 -9.31 -5.15
N GLY A 81 14.12 -8.96 -4.43
CA GLY A 81 15.38 -8.56 -5.02
C GLY A 81 16.47 -8.35 -3.98
N PHE A 82 17.46 -7.57 -4.31
CA PHE A 82 18.62 -7.29 -3.46
C PHE A 82 18.77 -5.77 -3.30
N MET A 83 19.18 -5.36 -2.11
CA MET A 83 19.51 -3.96 -1.86
C MET A 83 20.87 -3.64 -2.45
N ALA A 84 20.92 -2.76 -3.45
CA ALA A 84 22.20 -2.23 -3.91
C ALA A 84 22.91 -1.48 -2.78
N PRO A 85 24.26 -1.54 -2.70
CA PRO A 85 25.01 -0.84 -1.65
C PRO A 85 24.68 0.65 -1.63
N PRO A 86 24.13 1.17 -0.53
CA PRO A 86 23.82 2.60 -0.44
C PRO A 86 25.07 3.40 -0.07
N LEU A 87 25.01 4.72 -0.29
CA LEU A 87 26.08 5.65 0.04
C LEU A 87 26.27 5.85 1.55
N THR A 88 25.23 5.60 2.34
CA THR A 88 25.23 5.80 3.79
C THR A 88 24.65 4.60 4.52
N PRO A 89 25.06 4.34 5.77
CA PRO A 89 24.56 3.20 6.55
C PRO A 89 23.07 3.29 6.93
N THR A 90 22.52 4.50 6.97
CA THR A 90 21.10 4.76 7.24
C THR A 90 20.50 5.41 6.02
N ILE A 91 19.39 4.90 5.54
CA ILE A 91 18.84 5.22 4.24
C ILE A 91 17.36 5.57 4.32
N ASN A 92 16.93 6.56 3.56
CA ASN A 92 15.54 6.94 3.35
C ASN A 92 14.97 6.30 2.07
N PHE A 93 15.85 5.91 1.17
CA PHE A 93 15.55 5.18 -0.04
C PHE A 93 16.74 4.29 -0.43
N PHE A 94 16.48 3.31 -1.28
CA PHE A 94 17.52 2.47 -1.87
C PHE A 94 17.09 2.00 -3.26
N VAL A 95 18.03 1.41 -3.98
CA VAL A 95 17.76 0.74 -5.25
C VAL A 95 17.63 -0.76 -5.00
N LEU A 96 16.50 -1.33 -5.38
CA LEU A 96 16.26 -2.76 -5.44
C LEU A 96 16.74 -3.27 -6.79
N THR A 97 17.55 -4.30 -6.79
CA THR A 97 18.14 -4.91 -7.98
C THR A 97 17.71 -6.36 -8.12
N ARG A 98 17.68 -6.85 -9.35
CA ARG A 98 17.34 -8.24 -9.65
C ARG A 98 18.38 -9.21 -9.10
N GLU A 99 19.66 -8.85 -9.22
CA GLU A 99 20.80 -9.67 -8.80
C GLU A 99 21.63 -8.88 -7.78
N PRO A 100 22.36 -9.59 -6.89
CA PRO A 100 23.27 -8.94 -5.95
C PRO A 100 24.33 -8.13 -6.69
N MET A 101 24.50 -6.87 -6.33
CA MET A 101 25.57 -6.06 -6.89
C MET A 101 26.44 -5.48 -5.78
N SER A 102 27.74 -5.57 -5.97
CA SER A 102 28.75 -5.04 -5.03
C SER A 102 29.16 -3.60 -5.33
N ILE A 103 28.64 -3.01 -6.41
CA ILE A 103 28.98 -1.66 -6.87
C ILE A 103 27.77 -0.76 -6.66
N CYS A 104 27.99 0.44 -6.14
CA CYS A 104 26.96 1.45 -5.98
C CYS A 104 26.43 1.91 -7.35
N PRO A 105 25.13 1.76 -7.66
CA PRO A 105 24.57 2.18 -8.94
C PRO A 105 24.58 3.71 -9.12
N PHE A 106 24.71 4.48 -8.04
CA PHE A 106 24.80 5.93 -8.06
C PHE A 106 26.21 6.46 -8.41
N CYS A 107 27.19 5.57 -8.52
CA CYS A 107 28.58 5.95 -8.78
C CYS A 107 28.94 5.94 -10.28
N GLY A 108 28.01 5.53 -11.14
CA GLY A 108 28.15 5.54 -12.59
C GLY A 108 27.64 6.85 -13.21
N SER A 109 28.23 7.24 -14.35
CA SER A 109 27.88 8.46 -15.08
C SER A 109 26.85 8.24 -16.20
N ASP A 110 26.33 7.04 -16.37
CA ASP A 110 25.51 6.69 -17.52
C ASP A 110 24.03 6.93 -17.26
N ALA A 111 23.45 7.80 -18.07
CA ALA A 111 22.09 8.31 -17.97
C ALA A 111 21.01 7.31 -18.41
N ASP A 112 21.38 6.08 -18.76
CA ASP A 112 20.44 5.07 -19.20
C ASP A 112 19.88 4.33 -17.98
N TRP A 113 18.56 4.40 -17.80
CA TRP A 113 17.86 3.64 -16.76
C TRP A 113 18.02 2.13 -17.00
N PRO A 114 18.71 1.40 -16.10
CA PRO A 114 18.80 -0.05 -16.23
C PRO A 114 17.46 -0.70 -15.96
N THR A 115 17.13 -1.70 -16.75
CA THR A 115 15.83 -2.42 -16.66
C THR A 115 15.68 -3.28 -15.39
N ASP A 116 16.77 -3.52 -14.70
CA ASP A 116 16.83 -4.38 -13.51
C ASP A 116 16.88 -3.60 -12.19
N LEU A 117 16.44 -2.34 -12.21
CA LEU A 117 16.44 -1.46 -11.05
C LEU A 117 15.05 -0.92 -10.71
N VAL A 118 14.73 -0.88 -9.43
CA VAL A 118 13.54 -0.22 -8.89
C VAL A 118 13.96 0.64 -7.70
N VAL A 119 13.51 1.89 -7.65
CA VAL A 119 13.74 2.72 -6.47
C VAL A 119 12.72 2.38 -5.40
N VAL A 120 13.19 2.13 -4.20
CA VAL A 120 12.34 1.90 -3.02
C VAL A 120 12.45 3.11 -2.12
N LYS A 121 11.34 3.81 -1.91
CA LYS A 121 11.22 4.91 -0.96
C LYS A 121 10.69 4.40 0.37
N LEU A 122 11.32 4.77 1.46
CA LEU A 122 10.97 4.35 2.81
C LEU A 122 10.20 5.46 3.53
N SER A 123 9.20 5.10 4.33
CA SER A 123 8.49 6.04 5.19
C SER A 123 9.33 6.50 6.37
N GLU A 124 10.22 5.64 6.85
CA GLU A 124 11.16 5.91 7.94
C GLU A 124 12.56 5.42 7.56
N PRO A 125 13.61 6.08 8.04
CA PRO A 125 14.97 5.65 7.78
C PRO A 125 15.25 4.27 8.36
N VAL A 126 15.88 3.40 7.58
CA VAL A 126 16.29 2.06 8.03
C VAL A 126 17.79 1.87 7.90
N LYS A 127 18.31 0.89 8.62
CA LYS A 127 19.67 0.44 8.45
C LYS A 127 19.81 -0.32 7.13
N ALA A 128 20.88 -0.03 6.39
CA ALA A 128 21.19 -0.79 5.18
C ALA A 128 21.35 -2.28 5.48
N LEU A 129 20.75 -3.10 4.62
CA LEU A 129 20.87 -4.56 4.68
C LEU A 129 22.07 -5.02 3.82
N PRO A 130 22.64 -6.21 4.13
CA PRO A 130 23.70 -6.77 3.30
C PRO A 130 23.22 -6.97 1.85
N PHE A 131 24.03 -6.57 0.88
CA PHE A 131 23.67 -6.62 -0.55
C PHE A 131 23.49 -8.05 -1.09
N GLU A 132 24.05 -9.05 -0.40
CA GLU A 132 23.89 -10.47 -0.76
C GLU A 132 22.62 -11.12 -0.21
N SER A 133 21.90 -10.44 0.68
CA SER A 133 20.69 -10.97 1.30
C SER A 133 19.46 -10.62 0.46
N PRO A 134 18.69 -11.61 0.00
CA PRO A 134 17.43 -11.33 -0.69
C PRO A 134 16.42 -10.70 0.26
N ILE A 135 15.69 -9.75 -0.24
CA ILE A 135 14.66 -9.00 0.50
C ILE A 135 13.36 -8.96 -0.27
N LYS A 136 12.25 -9.00 0.46
CA LYS A 136 10.93 -8.72 -0.09
C LYS A 136 10.49 -7.32 0.32
N VAL A 137 10.16 -6.53 -0.66
CA VAL A 137 9.62 -5.18 -0.49
C VAL A 137 8.14 -5.22 -0.81
N THR A 138 7.30 -4.72 0.10
CA THR A 138 5.87 -4.53 -0.13
C THR A 138 5.55 -3.06 -0.03
N GLY A 139 4.75 -2.54 -0.96
CA GLY A 139 4.38 -1.13 -0.97
C GLY A 139 3.58 -0.73 -2.20
N VAL A 140 3.32 0.56 -2.34
CA VAL A 140 2.56 1.12 -3.44
C VAL A 140 3.48 1.38 -4.63
N LEU A 141 3.09 0.86 -5.79
CA LEU A 141 3.80 1.04 -7.05
C LEU A 141 3.57 2.45 -7.60
N GLU A 142 4.64 3.12 -7.98
CA GLU A 142 4.62 4.44 -8.63
C GLU A 142 5.40 4.38 -9.94
N LEU A 143 4.82 4.91 -11.00
CA LEU A 143 5.41 4.94 -12.34
C LEU A 143 5.66 6.37 -12.83
N GLY A 144 6.51 6.48 -13.82
CA GLY A 144 6.85 7.75 -14.45
C GLY A 144 8.17 8.35 -13.94
N THR A 145 8.71 9.26 -14.72
CA THR A 145 10.00 9.90 -14.43
C THR A 145 9.89 10.80 -13.20
N GLU A 146 10.75 10.58 -12.22
CA GLU A 146 10.92 11.44 -11.06
C GLU A 146 12.41 11.67 -10.79
N VAL A 147 12.73 12.89 -10.39
CA VAL A 147 14.09 13.27 -10.00
C VAL A 147 14.09 13.46 -8.49
N ASP A 148 14.94 12.71 -7.80
CA ASP A 148 15.14 12.89 -6.37
C ASP A 148 15.80 14.23 -6.08
N GLY A 149 15.19 15.04 -5.20
CA GLY A 149 15.61 16.41 -4.94
C GLY A 149 16.94 16.54 -4.18
N GLU A 150 17.38 15.50 -3.48
CA GLU A 150 18.62 15.52 -2.70
C GLU A 150 19.79 14.97 -3.50
N THR A 151 19.57 13.89 -4.23
CA THR A 151 20.64 13.18 -4.94
C THR A 151 20.68 13.48 -6.44
N GLY A 152 19.60 14.03 -7.00
CA GLY A 152 19.42 14.19 -8.44
C GLY A 152 19.18 12.88 -9.18
N PHE A 153 18.97 11.78 -8.47
CA PHE A 153 18.74 10.47 -9.08
C PHE A 153 17.41 10.44 -9.82
N VAL A 154 17.45 10.03 -11.08
CA VAL A 154 16.26 9.89 -11.92
C VAL A 154 15.72 8.49 -11.78
N SER A 155 14.42 8.31 -11.54
CA SER A 155 13.76 7.02 -11.45
C SER A 155 12.54 6.95 -12.35
N LEU A 156 12.27 5.78 -12.91
CA LEU A 156 11.12 5.49 -13.76
C LEU A 156 10.09 4.60 -13.05
N VAL A 157 10.56 3.66 -12.26
CA VAL A 157 9.73 2.73 -11.47
C VAL A 157 10.13 2.84 -10.01
N ARG A 158 9.14 3.02 -9.14
CA ARG A 158 9.35 3.18 -7.70
C ARG A 158 8.33 2.37 -6.91
N ILE A 159 8.74 1.96 -5.71
CA ILE A 159 7.85 1.41 -4.69
C ILE A 159 7.94 2.30 -3.46
N ARG A 160 6.80 2.84 -3.01
CA ARG A 160 6.72 3.45 -1.68
C ARG A 160 6.45 2.34 -0.68
N ALA A 161 7.51 1.88 -0.05
CA ALA A 161 7.48 0.71 0.81
C ALA A 161 6.76 1.00 2.13
N ASN A 162 5.91 0.06 2.52
CA ASN A 162 5.29 -0.02 3.83
C ASN A 162 5.81 -1.22 4.65
N ASN A 163 6.44 -2.20 3.99
CA ASN A 163 7.10 -3.33 4.62
C ASN A 163 8.37 -3.74 3.89
N LEU A 164 9.36 -4.17 4.67
CA LEU A 164 10.65 -4.69 4.20
C LEU A 164 10.98 -5.94 5.00
N GLU A 165 11.12 -7.07 4.33
CA GLU A 165 11.37 -8.38 4.93
C GLU A 165 12.65 -9.00 4.34
N ALA A 166 13.57 -9.43 5.20
CA ALA A 166 14.71 -10.24 4.79
C ALA A 166 14.27 -11.70 4.63
N LEU A 167 14.70 -12.35 3.54
CA LEU A 167 14.32 -13.72 3.19
C LEU A 167 15.39 -14.73 3.60
#